data_a5a97e405ddf4566aeb27d95e00891f7
#
_entry.id   a5a97e405ddf4566aeb27d95e00891f7
#
_cell.length_a   1.000
_cell.length_b   1.000
_cell.length_c   1.000
_cell.angle_alpha   90.00
_cell.angle_beta   90.00
_cell.angle_gamma   90.00
#
_symmetry.space_group_name_H-M   'P 1'
#
loop_
_entity.id
_entity.type
_entity.pdbx_description
1 polymer ?
#
loop_
_entity_poly.entity_id
_entity_poly.type
_entity_poly.pdbx_seq_one_letter_code
_entity_poly.pdbx_strand_id
1 'polypeptide(L)'
;MPGVTLHLVQRGRRACFCGEDDRLDYLARLRIAAAGLDCPVHAYALMGNHVHLLVTPARAHGGTGLLRELGASVAELDATPVLASRYLLSCMRYIELNPVRAGLVDSPAEYRWSSYRANVLGKEDALVTPHPCYYALGRTPQARRAAYGATIRG
;
A
#
# COMPACT_ATOMS: atom_id res chain seq x y z
N MET A 1 5.21 -13.22 11.31
CA MET A 1 5.25 -14.51 10.59
C MET A 1 5.59 -14.28 9.13
N PRO A 2 6.57 -14.98 8.59
CA PRO A 2 6.87 -14.84 7.16
C PRO A 2 5.70 -15.35 6.30
N GLY A 3 5.51 -14.72 5.15
CA GLY A 3 4.46 -15.07 4.22
C GLY A 3 3.05 -14.59 4.59
N VAL A 4 2.88 -13.96 5.74
CA VAL A 4 1.59 -13.39 6.15
C VAL A 4 1.52 -11.94 5.69
N THR A 5 0.42 -11.59 5.01
CA THR A 5 0.18 -10.22 4.57
C THR A 5 -0.12 -9.33 5.77
N LEU A 6 0.52 -8.18 5.83
CA LEU A 6 0.39 -7.21 6.92
C LEU A 6 -0.13 -5.87 6.39
N HIS A 7 -1.08 -5.30 7.10
CA HIS A 7 -1.43 -3.89 6.94
C HIS A 7 -0.59 -3.09 7.94
N LEU A 8 0.32 -2.28 7.42
CA LEU A 8 1.22 -1.44 8.21
C LEU A 8 0.72 -0.01 8.18
N VAL A 9 0.68 0.63 9.34
CA VAL A 9 0.39 2.06 9.45
C VAL A 9 1.52 2.71 10.22
N GLN A 10 2.19 3.64 9.57
CA GLN A 10 3.22 4.47 10.18
C GLN A 10 2.64 5.86 10.42
N ARG A 11 2.63 6.30 11.67
CA ARG A 11 2.12 7.63 12.04
C ARG A 11 3.28 8.51 12.47
N GLY A 12 3.28 9.77 11.98
CA GLY A 12 4.24 10.76 12.40
C GLY A 12 3.62 11.69 13.43
N ARG A 13 4.47 12.25 14.31
CA ARG A 13 4.07 13.31 15.26
C ARG A 13 3.81 14.63 14.54
N ARG A 14 4.38 14.79 13.36
CA ARG A 14 4.26 15.95 12.47
C ARG A 14 3.86 15.44 11.09
N ALA A 15 3.67 16.35 10.14
CA ALA A 15 3.51 15.97 8.76
C ALA A 15 4.70 15.10 8.33
N CYS A 16 4.40 13.93 7.77
CA CYS A 16 5.43 13.02 7.24
C CYS A 16 6.06 13.58 5.97
N PHE A 17 5.30 14.42 5.26
CA PHE A 17 5.70 14.95 3.95
C PHE A 17 5.41 16.44 3.91
N CYS A 18 6.40 17.21 3.41
CA CYS A 18 6.29 18.65 3.23
C CYS A 18 5.89 19.02 1.79
N GLY A 19 5.99 18.09 0.85
CA GLY A 19 5.66 18.33 -0.54
C GLY A 19 5.87 17.13 -1.43
N GLU A 20 5.84 17.37 -2.74
CA GLU A 20 5.97 16.35 -3.77
C GLU A 20 7.32 15.63 -3.72
N ASP A 21 8.41 16.40 -3.54
CA ASP A 21 9.75 15.82 -3.51
C ASP A 21 9.95 14.85 -2.36
N ASP A 22 9.39 15.15 -1.19
CA ASP A 22 9.44 14.24 -0.04
C ASP A 22 8.72 12.93 -0.32
N ARG A 23 7.58 12.98 -1.00
CA ARG A 23 6.83 11.79 -1.35
C ARG A 23 7.55 10.95 -2.40
N LEU A 24 8.14 11.59 -3.40
CA LEU A 24 8.93 10.90 -4.43
C LEU A 24 10.15 10.22 -3.81
N ASP A 25 10.83 10.90 -2.90
CA ASP A 25 11.97 10.34 -2.17
C ASP A 25 11.55 9.13 -1.33
N TYR A 26 10.43 9.25 -0.61
CA TYR A 26 9.90 8.15 0.19
C TYR A 26 9.59 6.91 -0.67
N LEU A 27 8.92 7.12 -1.81
CA LEU A 27 8.58 6.02 -2.72
C LEU A 27 9.83 5.34 -3.29
N ALA A 28 10.85 6.12 -3.64
CA ALA A 28 12.11 5.58 -4.14
C ALA A 28 12.82 4.73 -3.06
N ARG A 29 12.88 5.23 -1.84
CA ARG A 29 13.47 4.52 -0.70
C ARG A 29 12.67 3.26 -0.34
N LEU A 30 11.36 3.35 -0.36
CA LEU A 30 10.47 2.22 -0.10
C LEU A 30 10.68 1.10 -1.12
N ARG A 31 10.80 1.45 -2.39
CA ARG A 31 11.04 0.46 -3.46
C ARG A 31 12.35 -0.29 -3.24
N ILE A 32 13.41 0.43 -2.91
CA ILE A 32 14.73 -0.17 -2.66
C ILE A 32 14.68 -1.08 -1.42
N ALA A 33 14.10 -0.58 -0.33
CA ALA A 33 14.01 -1.33 0.91
C ALA A 33 13.14 -2.59 0.78
N ALA A 34 12.00 -2.48 0.08
CA ALA A 34 11.11 -3.62 -0.16
C ALA A 34 11.79 -4.71 -0.97
N ALA A 35 12.55 -4.34 -2.00
CA ALA A 35 13.30 -5.30 -2.80
C ALA A 35 14.41 -5.96 -1.98
N GLY A 36 15.15 -5.18 -1.19
CA GLY A 36 16.25 -5.68 -0.37
C GLY A 36 15.80 -6.62 0.76
N LEU A 37 14.61 -6.40 1.30
CA LEU A 37 14.04 -7.22 2.37
C LEU A 37 13.11 -8.33 1.86
N ASP A 38 12.96 -8.46 0.56
CA ASP A 38 12.03 -9.40 -0.07
C ASP A 38 10.63 -9.26 0.55
N CYS A 39 10.11 -8.03 0.51
CA CYS A 39 8.84 -7.65 1.12
C CYS A 39 7.99 -6.94 0.07
N PRO A 40 7.29 -7.69 -0.80
CA PRO A 40 6.48 -7.07 -1.84
C PRO A 40 5.38 -6.19 -1.26
N VAL A 41 5.16 -5.05 -1.91
CA VAL A 41 4.14 -4.06 -1.56
C VAL A 41 2.97 -4.20 -2.54
N HIS A 42 1.78 -4.44 -2.03
CA HIS A 42 0.58 -4.68 -2.84
C HIS A 42 -0.30 -3.44 -2.99
N ALA A 43 -0.31 -2.60 -1.97
CA ALA A 43 -1.10 -1.36 -1.96
C ALA A 43 -0.45 -0.37 -1.00
N TYR A 44 -0.64 0.91 -1.28
CA TYR A 44 -0.14 1.98 -0.41
C TYR A 44 -0.96 3.25 -0.55
N ALA A 45 -0.88 4.10 0.48
CA ALA A 45 -1.36 5.49 0.43
C ALA A 45 -0.46 6.34 1.32
N LEU A 46 0.13 7.37 0.73
CA LEU A 46 0.96 8.34 1.45
C LEU A 46 0.08 9.52 1.86
N MET A 47 -0.41 9.48 3.09
CA MET A 47 -1.20 10.57 3.64
C MET A 47 -0.28 11.68 4.18
N GLY A 48 -0.82 12.83 4.55
CA GLY A 48 0.02 13.93 5.03
C GLY A 48 0.82 13.61 6.29
N ASN A 49 0.21 12.92 7.24
CA ASN A 49 0.82 12.63 8.55
C ASN A 49 0.91 11.14 8.87
N HIS A 50 0.59 10.27 7.92
CA HIS A 50 0.71 8.82 8.10
C HIS A 50 0.78 8.13 6.75
N VAL A 51 1.24 6.88 6.78
CA VAL A 51 1.39 6.04 5.59
C VAL A 51 0.70 4.71 5.84
N HIS A 52 -0.05 4.24 4.86
CA HIS A 52 -0.61 2.89 4.83
C HIS A 52 0.14 2.05 3.82
N LEU A 53 0.55 0.84 4.23
CA LEU A 53 1.18 -0.15 3.35
C LEU A 53 0.50 -1.50 3.55
N LEU A 54 0.29 -2.22 2.46
CA LEU A 54 -0.12 -3.63 2.49
C LEU A 54 1.02 -4.44 1.89
N VAL A 55 1.65 -5.27 2.70
CA VAL A 55 2.89 -5.98 2.35
C VAL A 55 2.84 -7.44 2.75
N THR A 56 3.63 -8.28 2.08
CA THR A 56 3.80 -9.68 2.48
C THR A 56 5.28 -9.97 2.67
N PRO A 57 5.82 -9.83 3.91
CA PRO A 57 7.22 -10.10 4.16
C PRO A 57 7.55 -11.59 3.96
N ALA A 58 8.60 -11.88 3.21
CA ALA A 58 9.09 -13.25 3.04
C ALA A 58 9.81 -13.76 4.29
N ARG A 59 10.32 -12.85 5.13
CA ARG A 59 11.09 -13.18 6.33
C ARG A 59 10.43 -12.62 7.58
N ALA A 60 10.68 -13.25 8.72
CA ALA A 60 10.28 -12.72 10.01
C ALA A 60 10.85 -11.31 10.19
N HIS A 61 10.05 -10.40 10.73
CA HIS A 61 10.41 -8.99 10.96
C HIS A 61 10.64 -8.16 9.66
N GLY A 62 10.34 -8.71 8.48
CA GLY A 62 10.49 -7.98 7.22
C GLY A 62 9.65 -6.70 7.16
N GLY A 63 8.42 -6.73 7.67
CA GLY A 63 7.55 -5.56 7.70
C GLY A 63 8.07 -4.46 8.62
N THR A 64 8.49 -4.81 9.84
CA THR A 64 9.07 -3.84 10.77
C THR A 64 10.43 -3.36 10.29
N GLY A 65 11.22 -4.25 9.68
CA GLY A 65 12.51 -3.92 9.07
C GLY A 65 12.35 -2.90 7.95
N LEU A 66 11.31 -3.07 7.11
CA LEU A 66 10.99 -2.15 6.03
C LEU A 66 10.77 -0.72 6.56
N LEU A 67 9.91 -0.58 7.56
CA LEU A 67 9.60 0.73 8.11
C LEU A 67 10.77 1.33 8.89
N ARG A 68 11.59 0.48 9.51
CA ARG A 68 12.80 0.93 10.20
C ARG A 68 13.80 1.54 9.22
N GLU A 69 13.99 0.94 8.05
CA GLU A 69 14.83 1.51 7.00
C GLU A 69 14.31 2.84 6.47
N LEU A 70 13.00 3.06 6.57
CA LEU A 70 12.36 4.32 6.19
C LEU A 70 12.35 5.36 7.31
N GLY A 71 12.96 5.04 8.47
CA GLY A 71 13.09 5.97 9.57
C GLY A 71 11.96 5.94 10.59
N ALA A 72 11.08 4.93 10.55
CA ALA A 72 10.00 4.81 11.52
C ALA A 72 10.52 4.35 12.88
N SER A 73 10.05 4.96 13.96
CA SER A 73 10.23 4.40 15.30
C SER A 73 9.20 3.28 15.52
N VAL A 74 9.56 2.30 16.35
CA VAL A 74 8.67 1.17 16.66
C VAL A 74 7.38 1.64 17.34
N ALA A 75 7.43 2.74 18.09
CA ALA A 75 6.29 3.29 18.80
C ALA A 75 5.25 3.96 17.86
N GLU A 76 5.63 4.25 16.64
CA GLU A 76 4.77 4.91 15.65
C GLU A 76 4.16 3.92 14.66
N LEU A 77 4.36 2.63 14.88
CA LEU A 77 4.02 1.59 13.93
C LEU A 77 2.90 0.70 14.45
N ASP A 78 1.84 0.57 13.63
CA ASP A 78 0.82 -0.46 13.79
C ASP A 78 0.98 -1.50 12.68
N ALA A 79 0.96 -2.77 13.04
CA ALA A 79 1.02 -3.88 12.09
C ALA A 79 -0.11 -4.85 12.39
N THR A 80 -1.04 -4.99 11.44
CA THR A 80 -2.20 -5.87 11.58
C THR A 80 -2.14 -6.97 10.54
N PRO A 81 -2.10 -8.25 10.94
CA PRO A 81 -2.12 -9.34 9.96
C PRO A 81 -3.47 -9.45 9.25
N VAL A 82 -3.42 -9.71 7.94
CA VAL A 82 -4.59 -9.99 7.12
C VAL A 82 -4.61 -11.49 6.87
N LEU A 83 -5.41 -12.22 7.68
CA LEU A 83 -5.35 -13.68 7.76
C LEU A 83 -6.30 -14.39 6.81
N ALA A 84 -7.34 -13.70 6.32
CA ALA A 84 -8.32 -14.31 5.41
C ALA A 84 -8.31 -13.59 4.06
N SER A 85 -8.33 -14.36 2.98
CA SER A 85 -8.33 -13.82 1.61
C SER A 85 -9.45 -12.81 1.36
N ARG A 86 -10.63 -13.05 1.96
CA ARG A 86 -11.78 -12.14 1.84
C ARG A 86 -11.50 -10.73 2.39
N TYR A 87 -10.58 -10.63 3.35
CA TYR A 87 -10.24 -9.33 3.94
C TYR A 87 -9.11 -8.62 3.20
N LEU A 88 -8.39 -9.33 2.33
CA LEU A 88 -7.28 -8.73 1.59
C LEU A 88 -7.76 -7.64 0.66
N LEU A 89 -8.73 -7.94 -0.19
CA LEU A 89 -9.28 -6.95 -1.14
C LEU A 89 -9.97 -5.81 -0.40
N SER A 90 -10.64 -6.10 0.72
CA SER A 90 -11.23 -5.08 1.57
C SER A 90 -10.18 -4.14 2.15
N CYS A 91 -9.03 -4.69 2.54
CA CYS A 91 -7.92 -3.89 3.06
C CYS A 91 -7.31 -3.02 1.97
N MET A 92 -7.13 -3.56 0.76
CA MET A 92 -6.68 -2.77 -0.39
C MET A 92 -7.61 -1.58 -0.64
N ARG A 93 -8.92 -1.83 -0.67
CA ARG A 93 -9.93 -0.76 -0.86
C ARG A 93 -9.84 0.27 0.25
N TYR A 94 -9.74 -0.17 1.49
CA TYR A 94 -9.62 0.72 2.64
C TYR A 94 -8.42 1.67 2.47
N ILE A 95 -7.28 1.12 2.10
CA ILE A 95 -6.05 1.90 1.90
C ILE A 95 -6.24 2.90 0.75
N GLU A 96 -6.73 2.43 -0.38
CA GLU A 96 -6.81 3.27 -1.60
C GLU A 96 -7.96 4.29 -1.55
N LEU A 97 -8.97 4.07 -0.70
CA LEU A 97 -10.04 5.04 -0.45
C LEU A 97 -9.73 5.99 0.71
N ASN A 98 -8.64 5.79 1.42
CA ASN A 98 -8.29 6.62 2.57
C ASN A 98 -8.22 8.10 2.25
N PRO A 99 -7.61 8.52 1.11
CA PRO A 99 -7.61 9.94 0.73
C PRO A 99 -9.02 10.54 0.55
N VAL A 100 -9.97 9.76 0.05
CA VAL A 100 -11.38 10.19 -0.07
C VAL A 100 -12.01 10.33 1.31
N ARG A 101 -11.82 9.34 2.18
CA ARG A 101 -12.36 9.40 3.55
C ARG A 101 -11.79 10.54 4.36
N ALA A 102 -10.55 10.91 4.11
CA ALA A 102 -9.89 12.03 4.76
C ALA A 102 -10.31 13.39 4.20
N GLY A 103 -11.12 13.41 3.14
CA GLY A 103 -11.58 14.64 2.52
C GLY A 103 -10.54 15.34 1.66
N LEU A 104 -9.45 14.64 1.29
CA LEU A 104 -8.39 15.23 0.47
C LEU A 104 -8.77 15.32 -1.01
N VAL A 105 -9.55 14.38 -1.49
CA VAL A 105 -10.02 14.27 -2.87
C VAL A 105 -11.45 13.73 -2.89
N ASP A 106 -12.17 13.94 -3.98
CA ASP A 106 -13.53 13.42 -4.18
C ASP A 106 -13.53 12.01 -4.74
N SER A 107 -12.50 11.66 -5.50
CA SER A 107 -12.34 10.34 -6.12
C SER A 107 -10.93 9.84 -5.89
N PRO A 108 -10.74 8.51 -5.66
CA PRO A 108 -9.38 7.97 -5.44
C PRO A 108 -8.47 8.15 -6.65
N ALA A 109 -9.04 8.25 -7.86
CA ALA A 109 -8.26 8.51 -9.08
C ALA A 109 -7.54 9.86 -9.06
N GLU A 110 -8.05 10.83 -8.29
CA GLU A 110 -7.47 12.16 -8.18
C GLU A 110 -6.25 12.22 -7.26
N TYR A 111 -6.05 11.18 -6.44
CA TYR A 111 -4.94 11.16 -5.48
C TYR A 111 -3.74 10.42 -6.07
N ARG A 112 -2.69 11.18 -6.36
CA ARG A 112 -1.45 10.65 -6.98
C ARG A 112 -0.69 9.69 -6.08
N TRP A 113 -0.78 9.87 -4.77
CA TRP A 113 0.11 9.24 -3.79
C TRP A 113 -0.49 7.97 -3.19
N SER A 114 -1.15 7.18 -4.05
CA SER A 114 -1.66 5.86 -3.69
C SER A 114 -1.51 4.87 -4.85
N SER A 115 -1.67 3.60 -4.55
CA SER A 115 -1.61 2.51 -5.52
C SER A 115 -2.88 2.36 -6.38
N TYR A 116 -3.91 3.19 -6.16
CA TYR A 116 -5.17 3.10 -6.91
C TYR A 116 -4.97 3.17 -8.42
N ARG A 117 -4.14 4.11 -8.90
CA ARG A 117 -3.90 4.28 -10.34
C ARG A 117 -3.25 3.05 -10.96
N ALA A 118 -2.43 2.32 -10.21
CA ALA A 118 -1.84 1.06 -10.68
C ALA A 118 -2.88 -0.05 -10.66
N ASN A 119 -3.54 -0.26 -9.53
CA ASN A 119 -4.42 -1.41 -9.31
C ASN A 119 -5.75 -1.32 -10.06
N VAL A 120 -6.24 -0.13 -10.35
CA VAL A 120 -7.53 0.08 -11.03
C VAL A 120 -7.35 0.65 -12.44
N LEU A 121 -6.48 1.65 -12.61
CA LEU A 121 -6.37 2.38 -13.88
C LEU A 121 -5.27 1.85 -14.79
N GLY A 122 -4.43 0.93 -14.31
CA GLY A 122 -3.40 0.31 -15.11
C GLY A 122 -2.16 1.17 -15.35
N LYS A 123 -1.99 2.24 -14.54
CA LYS A 123 -0.76 3.02 -14.59
C LYS A 123 0.40 2.19 -14.06
N GLU A 124 1.51 2.18 -14.78
CA GLU A 124 2.69 1.46 -14.37
C GLU A 124 3.25 2.03 -13.06
N ASP A 125 3.49 1.13 -12.10
CA ASP A 125 4.07 1.49 -10.79
C ASP A 125 5.02 0.37 -10.37
N ALA A 126 6.31 0.65 -10.43
CA ALA A 126 7.36 -0.32 -10.13
C ALA A 126 7.35 -0.78 -8.66
N LEU A 127 6.73 -0.03 -7.76
CA LEU A 127 6.62 -0.41 -6.36
C LEU A 127 5.56 -1.50 -6.14
N VAL A 128 4.48 -1.51 -6.94
CA VAL A 128 3.35 -2.40 -6.70
C VAL A 128 3.61 -3.79 -7.25
N THR A 129 3.50 -4.80 -6.40
CA THR A 129 3.50 -6.21 -6.76
C THR A 129 2.11 -6.77 -6.49
N PRO A 130 1.36 -7.24 -7.50
CA PRO A 130 0.02 -7.77 -7.27
C PRO A 130 0.05 -8.97 -6.32
N HIS A 131 -0.90 -8.99 -5.38
CA HIS A 131 -1.08 -10.12 -4.47
C HIS A 131 -1.74 -11.29 -5.21
N PRO A 132 -1.49 -12.55 -4.82
CA PRO A 132 -2.18 -13.71 -5.41
C PRO A 132 -3.71 -13.59 -5.44
N CYS A 133 -4.33 -13.00 -4.42
CA CYS A 133 -5.78 -12.77 -4.40
C CYS A 133 -6.24 -11.79 -5.48
N TYR A 134 -5.40 -10.81 -5.81
CA TYR A 134 -5.68 -9.89 -6.91
C TYR A 134 -5.53 -10.60 -8.27
N TYR A 135 -4.49 -11.41 -8.43
CA TYR A 135 -4.30 -12.22 -9.65
C TYR A 135 -5.48 -13.15 -9.91
N ALA A 136 -6.07 -13.68 -8.84
CA ALA A 136 -7.20 -14.60 -8.96
C ALA A 136 -8.48 -13.94 -9.48
N LEU A 137 -8.52 -12.60 -9.55
CA LEU A 137 -9.70 -11.86 -10.04
C LEU A 137 -9.91 -11.96 -11.54
N GLY A 138 -8.91 -12.34 -12.30
CA GLY A 138 -9.05 -12.45 -13.75
C GLY A 138 -7.80 -13.02 -14.41
N ARG A 139 -7.96 -13.45 -15.67
CA ARG A 139 -6.89 -14.05 -16.44
C ARG A 139 -5.98 -13.03 -17.13
N THR A 140 -6.45 -11.80 -17.26
CA THR A 140 -5.70 -10.70 -17.89
C THR A 140 -5.57 -9.53 -16.94
N PRO A 141 -4.55 -8.66 -17.13
CA PRO A 141 -4.45 -7.44 -16.33
C PRO A 141 -5.71 -6.58 -16.39
N GLN A 142 -6.34 -6.45 -17.57
CA GLN A 142 -7.56 -5.68 -17.76
C GLN A 142 -8.72 -6.26 -16.95
N ALA A 143 -8.88 -7.59 -16.99
CA ALA A 143 -9.95 -8.26 -16.26
C ALA A 143 -9.77 -8.09 -14.73
N ARG A 144 -8.55 -8.17 -14.24
CA ARG A 144 -8.25 -7.98 -12.80
C ARG A 144 -8.56 -6.56 -12.36
N ARG A 145 -8.14 -5.57 -13.14
CA ARG A 145 -8.43 -4.16 -12.83
C ARG A 145 -9.93 -3.88 -12.82
N ALA A 146 -10.65 -4.41 -13.82
CA ALA A 146 -12.10 -4.23 -13.91
C ALA A 146 -12.81 -4.86 -12.71
N ALA A 147 -12.46 -6.09 -12.36
CA ALA A 147 -13.06 -6.81 -11.23
C ALA A 147 -12.77 -6.11 -9.90
N TYR A 148 -11.53 -5.70 -9.67
CA TYR A 148 -11.16 -5.00 -8.45
C TYR A 148 -11.81 -3.61 -8.40
N GLY A 149 -11.76 -2.85 -9.48
CA GLY A 149 -12.38 -1.53 -9.57
C GLY A 149 -13.90 -1.55 -9.33
N ALA A 150 -14.57 -2.60 -9.78
CA ALA A 150 -16.01 -2.78 -9.52
C ALA A 150 -16.29 -2.89 -8.02
N THR A 151 -15.40 -3.51 -7.24
CA THR A 151 -15.57 -3.62 -5.78
C THR A 151 -15.42 -2.27 -5.07
N ILE A 152 -14.61 -1.37 -5.62
CA ILE A 152 -14.44 -0.02 -5.06
C ILE A 152 -15.67 0.84 -5.34
N ARG A 153 -16.24 0.73 -6.53
CA ARG A 153 -17.42 1.50 -6.95
C ARG A 153 -18.73 0.98 -6.34
N GLY A 154 -18.74 -0.29 -5.95
CA GLY A 154 -19.88 -0.93 -5.29
C GLY A 154 -19.81 -0.76 -3.79
#